data_3f37aa99e186902485a8e545bcaf4e1f
#
_entry.id   3f37aa99e186902485a8e545bcaf4e1f
#
_cell.length_a   1.000
_cell.length_b   1.000
_cell.length_c   1.000
_cell.angle_alpha   90.00
_cell.angle_beta   90.00
_cell.angle_gamma   90.00
#
_symmetry.space_group_name_H-M   'P 1'
#
loop_
_entity.id
_entity.type
_entity.pdbx_description
1 polymer ?
#
loop_
_entity_poly.entity_id
_entity_poly.type
_entity_poly.pdbx_seq_one_letter_code
_entity_poly.pdbx_strand_id
1 'polypeptide(L)'
;MIRIVVSGAAGRMGRRILELVQGDAETTLVAALEAESHPLVGQPVAALAADVPADKPSDVRVASAPDAGLAADVIIDFSVPEQSIKVAALAAERGWAVVVGTTGLDAAQKQRLAAAASKVAVLTAPNFSLGMNVLFQLVAEAAHRLPGYDIEIVESHHRFKKDAPSGSALRLAERAAEATGRDLSKTAVYGRHGLPGERTTPEIGIHALRRGDVVGEHTVTFTTLGETLELTHRAHSRDAFARGAVHAAKWLAGKPAGQYTFEQVLGI
;
A
#
# COMPACT_ATOMS: atom_id res chain seq x y z
N MET A 1 17.38 -2.84 17.48
CA MET A 1 15.99 -2.40 17.21
C MET A 1 16.03 -1.35 16.10
N ILE A 2 15.12 -1.44 15.13
CA ILE A 2 15.01 -0.49 14.01
C ILE A 2 14.22 0.73 14.50
N ARG A 3 14.79 1.91 14.36
CA ARG A 3 14.21 3.18 14.80
C ARG A 3 13.30 3.71 13.71
N ILE A 4 12.00 3.78 14.02
CA ILE A 4 10.96 4.12 13.06
C ILE A 4 10.35 5.50 13.38
N VAL A 5 10.21 6.31 12.34
CA VAL A 5 9.39 7.53 12.32
C VAL A 5 8.08 7.20 11.60
N VAL A 6 6.95 7.67 12.12
CA VAL A 6 5.64 7.51 11.45
C VAL A 6 5.10 8.87 11.05
N SER A 7 4.82 9.08 9.76
CA SER A 7 4.21 10.29 9.19
C SER A 7 2.75 10.03 8.82
N GLY A 8 1.88 11.01 9.08
CA GLY A 8 0.43 10.82 9.04
C GLY A 8 -0.08 10.05 10.26
N ALA A 9 0.57 10.26 11.41
CA ALA A 9 0.42 9.49 12.64
C ALA A 9 -1.02 9.47 13.17
N ALA A 10 -1.77 10.56 13.03
CA ALA A 10 -3.16 10.67 13.48
C ALA A 10 -4.18 10.05 12.52
N GLY A 11 -3.76 9.69 11.30
CA GLY A 11 -4.59 9.03 10.30
C GLY A 11 -4.97 7.60 10.67
N ARG A 12 -5.97 7.03 9.96
CA ARG A 12 -6.43 5.65 10.18
C ARG A 12 -5.33 4.60 10.06
N MET A 13 -4.41 4.78 9.10
CA MET A 13 -3.26 3.89 8.92
C MET A 13 -2.16 4.20 9.94
N GLY A 14 -1.86 5.50 10.14
CA GLY A 14 -0.83 5.94 11.07
C GLY A 14 -1.03 5.37 12.47
N ARG A 15 -2.23 5.44 13.02
CA ARG A 15 -2.58 4.89 14.35
C ARG A 15 -2.29 3.39 14.44
N ARG A 16 -2.70 2.61 13.44
CA ARG A 16 -2.42 1.16 13.42
C ARG A 16 -0.94 0.85 13.26
N ILE A 17 -0.20 1.64 12.48
CA ILE A 17 1.26 1.51 12.34
C ILE A 17 1.94 1.83 13.68
N LEU A 18 1.53 2.90 14.38
CA LEU A 18 2.04 3.23 15.70
C LEU A 18 1.90 2.07 16.70
N GLU A 19 0.71 1.47 16.78
CA GLU A 19 0.44 0.31 17.65
C GLU A 19 1.34 -0.88 17.29
N LEU A 20 1.46 -1.20 16.01
CA LEU A 20 2.28 -2.32 15.55
C LEU A 20 3.78 -2.09 15.78
N VAL A 21 4.28 -0.87 15.55
CA VAL A 21 5.68 -0.51 15.82
C VAL A 21 6.00 -0.61 17.30
N GLN A 22 5.10 -0.15 18.17
CA GLN A 22 5.30 -0.25 19.62
C GLN A 22 5.15 -1.68 20.14
N GLY A 23 4.30 -2.50 19.50
CA GLY A 23 4.12 -3.91 19.86
C GLY A 23 5.25 -4.84 19.39
N ASP A 24 6.02 -4.47 18.36
CA ASP A 24 7.08 -5.31 17.78
C ASP A 24 8.38 -5.21 18.60
N ALA A 25 9.03 -6.35 18.89
CA ALA A 25 10.26 -6.42 19.65
C ALA A 25 11.50 -5.93 18.87
N GLU A 26 11.43 -5.88 17.55
CA GLU A 26 12.54 -5.50 16.69
C GLU A 26 12.51 -4.02 16.30
N THR A 27 11.44 -3.28 16.65
CA THR A 27 11.26 -1.89 16.29
C THR A 27 11.15 -0.97 17.51
N THR A 28 11.48 0.30 17.31
CA THR A 28 11.32 1.37 18.29
C THR A 28 10.74 2.60 17.60
N LEU A 29 9.63 3.12 18.12
CA LEU A 29 9.08 4.39 17.67
C LEU A 29 9.94 5.54 18.22
N VAL A 30 10.50 6.38 17.33
CA VAL A 30 11.35 7.52 17.71
C VAL A 30 10.70 8.87 17.42
N ALA A 31 9.72 8.94 16.48
CA ALA A 31 8.89 10.13 16.27
C ALA A 31 7.56 9.76 15.61
N ALA A 32 6.54 10.57 15.87
CA ALA A 32 5.23 10.53 15.24
C ALA A 32 4.93 11.92 14.67
N LEU A 33 4.78 12.01 13.34
CA LEU A 33 4.65 13.28 12.64
C LEU A 33 3.25 13.49 12.10
N GLU A 34 2.76 14.74 12.24
CA GLU A 34 1.46 15.15 11.73
C GLU A 34 1.52 16.60 11.25
N ALA A 35 0.50 17.06 10.51
CA ALA A 35 0.41 18.45 10.07
C ALA A 35 0.45 19.41 11.27
N GLU A 36 1.16 20.53 11.15
CA GLU A 36 1.36 21.50 12.25
C GLU A 36 0.03 22.00 12.85
N SER A 37 -1.00 22.16 12.01
CA SER A 37 -2.32 22.60 12.44
C SER A 37 -3.17 21.51 13.08
N HIS A 38 -2.66 20.26 13.14
CA HIS A 38 -3.45 19.14 13.66
C HIS A 38 -3.58 19.23 15.20
N PRO A 39 -4.80 19.10 15.78
CA PRO A 39 -5.05 19.32 17.20
C PRO A 39 -4.33 18.35 18.15
N LEU A 40 -3.80 17.24 17.63
CA LEU A 40 -3.04 16.26 18.40
C LEU A 40 -1.54 16.54 18.46
N VAL A 41 -1.03 17.58 17.78
CA VAL A 41 0.36 18.00 17.92
C VAL A 41 0.63 18.41 19.38
N GLY A 42 1.71 17.89 19.96
CA GLY A 42 2.06 18.04 21.38
C GLY A 42 1.46 16.98 22.31
N GLN A 43 0.46 16.21 21.85
CA GLN A 43 -0.13 15.12 22.65
C GLN A 43 0.76 13.87 22.64
N PRO A 44 0.76 13.08 23.73
CA PRO A 44 1.48 11.81 23.77
C PRO A 44 0.89 10.84 22.75
N VAL A 45 1.74 10.03 22.12
CA VAL A 45 1.32 9.00 21.14
C VAL A 45 0.32 8.00 21.75
N ALA A 46 0.37 7.76 23.05
CA ALA A 46 -0.61 6.93 23.77
C ALA A 46 -2.07 7.42 23.61
N ALA A 47 -2.29 8.70 23.31
CA ALA A 47 -3.62 9.24 23.01
C ALA A 47 -4.13 8.84 21.60
N LEU A 48 -3.25 8.34 20.73
CA LEU A 48 -3.53 7.93 19.34
C LEU A 48 -3.68 6.41 19.19
N ALA A 49 -3.03 5.66 20.05
CA ALA A 49 -2.87 4.21 19.97
C ALA A 49 -3.48 3.58 21.24
N ALA A 50 -4.72 3.12 21.13
CA ALA A 50 -5.46 2.58 22.28
C ALA A 50 -4.96 1.19 22.73
N ASP A 51 -4.35 0.42 21.80
CA ASP A 51 -3.95 -0.97 22.02
C ASP A 51 -2.42 -1.12 22.22
N VAL A 52 -1.73 -0.05 22.67
CA VAL A 52 -0.30 -0.16 23.02
C VAL A 52 -0.15 -0.97 24.29
N PRO A 53 0.73 -1.99 24.31
CA PRO A 53 1.00 -2.75 25.53
C PRO A 53 1.45 -1.83 26.67
N ALA A 54 0.84 -1.99 27.84
CA ALA A 54 1.11 -1.15 29.01
C ALA A 54 2.56 -1.23 29.53
N ASP A 55 3.27 -2.29 29.15
CA ASP A 55 4.68 -2.52 29.49
C ASP A 55 5.66 -1.83 28.52
N LYS A 56 5.15 -1.18 27.46
CA LYS A 56 5.95 -0.39 26.53
C LYS A 56 5.45 1.06 26.42
N PRO A 57 5.46 1.83 27.51
CA PRO A 57 5.09 3.23 27.43
C PRO A 57 6.06 3.98 26.51
N SER A 58 5.52 4.80 25.62
CA SER A 58 6.32 5.67 24.75
C SER A 58 6.17 7.11 25.22
N ASP A 59 7.29 7.76 25.50
CA ASP A 59 7.34 9.20 25.80
C ASP A 59 7.22 10.06 24.53
N VAL A 60 7.13 9.43 23.36
CA VAL A 60 7.02 10.13 22.06
C VAL A 60 5.73 10.93 22.02
N ARG A 61 5.86 12.20 21.65
CA ARG A 61 4.74 13.10 21.38
C ARG A 61 4.57 13.29 19.87
N VAL A 62 3.35 13.56 19.46
CA VAL A 62 3.06 13.95 18.08
C VAL A 62 3.69 15.30 17.82
N ALA A 63 4.48 15.42 16.76
CA ALA A 63 5.19 16.63 16.37
C ALA A 63 4.91 16.99 14.91
N SER A 64 5.13 18.23 14.53
CA SER A 64 5.03 18.68 13.12
C SER A 64 6.32 18.41 12.35
N ALA A 65 7.44 18.27 13.04
CA ALA A 65 8.74 17.94 12.47
C ALA A 65 9.56 17.14 13.48
N PRO A 66 10.51 16.31 13.04
CA PRO A 66 11.39 15.60 13.95
C PRO A 66 12.44 16.57 14.54
N ASP A 67 12.92 16.28 15.74
CA ASP A 67 14.03 17.01 16.35
C ASP A 67 15.27 17.01 15.46
N ALA A 68 16.06 18.10 15.54
CA ALA A 68 17.24 18.31 14.70
C ALA A 68 18.27 17.18 14.79
N GLY A 69 18.48 16.62 16.00
CA GLY A 69 19.42 15.54 16.28
C GLY A 69 18.81 14.13 16.26
N LEU A 70 17.54 13.98 15.87
CA LEU A 70 16.89 12.67 15.92
C LEU A 70 17.60 11.69 14.98
N ALA A 71 17.94 10.53 15.50
CA ALA A 71 18.45 9.40 14.76
C ALA A 71 17.34 8.41 14.46
N ALA A 72 17.10 8.10 13.18
CA ALA A 72 16.15 7.10 12.73
C ALA A 72 16.75 6.25 11.60
N ASP A 73 16.19 5.08 11.37
CA ASP A 73 16.61 4.17 10.30
C ASP A 73 15.64 4.23 9.12
N VAL A 74 14.34 4.40 9.41
CA VAL A 74 13.30 4.43 8.37
C VAL A 74 12.11 5.29 8.79
N ILE A 75 11.51 5.98 7.82
CA ILE A 75 10.24 6.67 7.99
C ILE A 75 9.14 5.96 7.20
N ILE A 76 7.99 5.71 7.85
CA ILE A 76 6.78 5.16 7.21
C ILE A 76 5.79 6.30 7.03
N ASP A 77 5.40 6.57 5.79
CA ASP A 77 4.49 7.65 5.43
C ASP A 77 3.16 7.15 4.87
N PHE A 78 2.07 7.48 5.57
CA PHE A 78 0.68 7.29 5.14
C PHE A 78 -0.10 8.59 5.35
N SER A 79 0.29 9.61 4.63
CA SER A 79 -0.26 10.96 4.74
C SER A 79 -1.03 11.39 3.48
N VAL A 80 -0.65 12.50 2.90
CA VAL A 80 -1.18 13.04 1.63
C VAL A 80 -0.03 13.27 0.65
N PRO A 81 -0.29 13.32 -0.69
CA PRO A 81 0.75 13.41 -1.71
C PRO A 81 1.79 14.52 -1.47
N GLU A 82 1.36 15.72 -1.09
CA GLU A 82 2.23 16.86 -0.83
C GLU A 82 3.15 16.61 0.36
N GLN A 83 2.65 15.96 1.40
CA GLN A 83 3.43 15.62 2.59
C GLN A 83 4.42 14.49 2.29
N SER A 84 4.04 13.49 1.51
CA SER A 84 4.94 12.39 1.12
C SER A 84 6.21 12.91 0.43
N ILE A 85 6.10 13.97 -0.37
CA ILE A 85 7.26 14.58 -1.02
C ILE A 85 8.17 15.29 0.00
N LYS A 86 7.60 15.97 0.98
CA LYS A 86 8.37 16.59 2.06
C LYS A 86 9.07 15.54 2.92
N VAL A 87 8.37 14.47 3.22
CA VAL A 87 8.91 13.32 3.96
C VAL A 87 10.07 12.66 3.21
N ALA A 88 9.94 12.44 1.89
CA ALA A 88 11.01 11.87 1.09
C ALA A 88 12.24 12.80 1.01
N ALA A 89 12.02 14.12 0.92
CA ALA A 89 13.11 15.10 0.96
C ALA A 89 13.83 15.09 2.32
N LEU A 90 13.07 15.08 3.41
CA LEU A 90 13.60 14.96 4.77
C LEU A 90 14.40 13.66 4.96
N ALA A 91 13.86 12.53 4.48
CA ALA A 91 14.54 11.24 4.55
C ALA A 91 15.87 11.27 3.79
N ALA A 92 15.89 11.86 2.59
CA ALA A 92 17.09 12.02 1.77
C ALA A 92 18.14 12.97 2.41
N GLU A 93 17.71 13.97 3.18
CA GLU A 93 18.59 14.85 3.96
C GLU A 93 19.20 14.16 5.17
N ARG A 94 18.39 13.32 5.87
CA ARG A 94 18.75 12.66 7.12
C ARG A 94 19.42 11.29 6.91
N GLY A 95 19.44 10.77 5.67
CA GLY A 95 19.94 9.43 5.38
C GLY A 95 19.02 8.30 5.85
N TRP A 96 17.71 8.56 6.03
CA TRP A 96 16.72 7.57 6.44
C TRP A 96 16.10 6.88 5.24
N ALA A 97 15.88 5.58 5.32
CA ALA A 97 15.02 4.90 4.34
C ALA A 97 13.57 5.42 4.44
N VAL A 98 12.80 5.31 3.35
CA VAL A 98 11.40 5.76 3.36
C VAL A 98 10.47 4.76 2.70
N VAL A 99 9.40 4.42 3.40
CA VAL A 99 8.26 3.61 2.92
C VAL A 99 7.08 4.54 2.72
N VAL A 100 6.60 4.66 1.47
CA VAL A 100 5.48 5.54 1.11
C VAL A 100 4.26 4.70 0.74
N GLY A 101 3.23 4.78 1.57
CA GLY A 101 1.92 4.16 1.35
C GLY A 101 0.84 5.15 0.89
N THR A 102 1.19 6.41 0.72
CA THR A 102 0.29 7.43 0.19
C THR A 102 -0.02 7.15 -1.28
N THR A 103 -1.29 7.17 -1.63
CA THR A 103 -1.79 6.97 -2.99
C THR A 103 -2.15 8.29 -3.65
N GLY A 104 -2.37 8.27 -4.98
CA GLY A 104 -2.80 9.46 -5.72
C GLY A 104 -1.68 10.45 -6.07
N LEU A 105 -0.41 10.04 -6.00
CA LEU A 105 0.71 10.86 -6.46
C LEU A 105 0.65 11.08 -7.97
N ASP A 106 0.82 12.33 -8.39
CA ASP A 106 0.97 12.69 -9.80
C ASP A 106 2.38 12.37 -10.35
N ALA A 107 2.58 12.61 -11.64
CA ALA A 107 3.84 12.31 -12.32
C ALA A 107 5.02 13.12 -11.74
N ALA A 108 4.81 14.40 -11.41
CA ALA A 108 5.86 15.25 -10.86
C ALA A 108 6.22 14.82 -9.43
N GLN A 109 5.24 14.41 -8.63
CA GLN A 109 5.45 13.87 -7.29
C GLN A 109 6.21 12.53 -7.34
N LYS A 110 5.85 11.64 -8.26
CA LYS A 110 6.60 10.39 -8.49
C LYS A 110 8.07 10.65 -8.88
N GLN A 111 8.33 11.65 -9.73
CA GLN A 111 9.70 12.03 -10.07
C GLN A 111 10.49 12.53 -8.86
N ARG A 112 9.88 13.29 -7.95
CA ARG A 112 10.54 13.73 -6.71
C ARG A 112 10.87 12.57 -5.77
N LEU A 113 9.99 11.56 -5.66
CA LEU A 113 10.30 10.33 -4.93
C LEU A 113 11.47 9.59 -5.57
N ALA A 114 11.49 9.49 -6.91
CA ALA A 114 12.60 8.89 -7.63
C ALA A 114 13.92 9.64 -7.41
N ALA A 115 13.88 10.97 -7.32
CA ALA A 115 15.06 11.78 -6.99
C ALA A 115 15.57 11.50 -5.57
N ALA A 116 14.71 11.29 -4.58
CA ALA A 116 15.11 10.90 -3.23
C ALA A 116 15.81 9.53 -3.21
N ALA A 117 15.40 8.62 -4.10
CA ALA A 117 16.00 7.29 -4.22
C ALA A 117 17.47 7.30 -4.68
N SER A 118 17.97 8.40 -5.22
CA SER A 118 19.41 8.57 -5.49
C SER A 118 20.26 8.71 -4.22
N LYS A 119 19.63 9.00 -3.07
CA LYS A 119 20.31 9.27 -1.80
C LYS A 119 19.99 8.24 -0.72
N VAL A 120 18.78 7.71 -0.71
CA VAL A 120 18.29 6.77 0.31
C VAL A 120 17.45 5.66 -0.32
N ALA A 121 17.20 4.60 0.45
CA ALA A 121 16.28 3.55 0.01
C ALA A 121 14.83 4.06 0.06
N VAL A 122 14.11 3.97 -1.06
CA VAL A 122 12.70 4.40 -1.20
C VAL A 122 11.86 3.23 -1.67
N LEU A 123 10.82 2.89 -0.91
CA LEU A 123 9.83 1.90 -1.30
C LEU A 123 8.47 2.54 -1.44
N THR A 124 7.84 2.38 -2.61
CA THR A 124 6.45 2.80 -2.85
C THR A 124 5.64 1.60 -3.31
N ALA A 125 4.45 1.44 -2.78
CA ALA A 125 3.55 0.37 -3.23
C ALA A 125 2.08 0.85 -3.24
N PRO A 126 1.27 0.41 -4.21
CA PRO A 126 -0.15 0.73 -4.24
C PRO A 126 -0.94 0.01 -3.15
N ASN A 127 -0.37 -1.07 -2.61
CA ASN A 127 -0.97 -1.88 -1.56
C ASN A 127 0.13 -2.55 -0.73
N PHE A 128 0.01 -2.49 0.60
CA PHE A 128 0.98 -3.06 1.53
C PHE A 128 0.55 -4.41 2.12
N SER A 129 -0.59 -4.97 1.75
CA SER A 129 -0.95 -6.33 2.18
C SER A 129 -0.01 -7.36 1.54
N LEU A 130 0.64 -8.21 2.36
CA LEU A 130 1.47 -9.30 1.86
C LEU A 130 0.64 -10.23 0.96
N GLY A 131 -0.55 -10.64 1.44
CA GLY A 131 -1.43 -11.52 0.67
C GLY A 131 -1.88 -10.92 -0.67
N MET A 132 -2.11 -9.59 -0.72
CA MET A 132 -2.47 -8.93 -1.98
C MET A 132 -1.30 -8.91 -2.97
N ASN A 133 -0.08 -8.68 -2.50
CA ASN A 133 1.10 -8.69 -3.37
C ASN A 133 1.42 -10.12 -3.88
N VAL A 134 1.21 -11.14 -3.05
CA VAL A 134 1.26 -12.54 -3.51
C VAL A 134 0.18 -12.78 -4.57
N LEU A 135 -1.05 -12.29 -4.37
CA LEU A 135 -2.12 -12.43 -5.36
C LEU A 135 -1.75 -11.78 -6.71
N PHE A 136 -1.07 -10.63 -6.73
CA PHE A 136 -0.60 -10.03 -7.99
C PHE A 136 0.30 -10.98 -8.77
N GLN A 137 1.18 -11.72 -8.12
CA GLN A 137 2.05 -12.70 -8.78
C GLN A 137 1.28 -13.94 -9.24
N LEU A 138 0.41 -14.48 -8.39
CA LEU A 138 -0.41 -15.63 -8.75
C LEU A 138 -1.31 -15.35 -9.95
N VAL A 139 -1.86 -14.14 -10.05
CA VAL A 139 -2.68 -13.72 -11.20
C VAL A 139 -1.84 -13.65 -12.48
N ALA A 140 -0.63 -13.11 -12.42
CA ALA A 140 0.26 -13.08 -13.58
C ALA A 140 0.65 -14.50 -14.02
N GLU A 141 0.98 -15.38 -13.09
CA GLU A 141 1.32 -16.77 -13.38
C GLU A 141 0.12 -17.53 -13.96
N ALA A 142 -1.07 -17.39 -13.37
CA ALA A 142 -2.29 -18.02 -13.88
C ALA A 142 -2.63 -17.52 -15.29
N ALA A 143 -2.56 -16.20 -15.52
CA ALA A 143 -2.82 -15.60 -16.83
C ALA A 143 -1.85 -16.14 -17.90
N HIS A 144 -0.57 -16.30 -17.55
CA HIS A 144 0.44 -16.86 -18.45
C HIS A 144 0.19 -18.35 -18.77
N ARG A 145 -0.24 -19.14 -17.76
CA ARG A 145 -0.43 -20.60 -17.91
C ARG A 145 -1.78 -21.00 -18.52
N LEU A 146 -2.74 -20.09 -18.52
CA LEU A 146 -4.11 -20.34 -18.99
C LEU A 146 -4.44 -19.46 -20.22
N PRO A 147 -3.74 -19.65 -21.37
CA PRO A 147 -4.00 -18.87 -22.56
C PRO A 147 -5.42 -19.12 -23.07
N GLY A 148 -6.13 -18.06 -23.44
CA GLY A 148 -7.49 -18.15 -23.98
C GLY A 148 -8.60 -18.21 -22.94
N TYR A 149 -8.27 -18.27 -21.65
CA TYR A 149 -9.30 -18.14 -20.59
C TYR A 149 -9.84 -16.71 -20.52
N ASP A 150 -11.12 -16.60 -20.24
CA ASP A 150 -11.79 -15.35 -19.92
C ASP A 150 -11.33 -14.85 -18.56
N ILE A 151 -10.97 -13.57 -18.47
CA ILE A 151 -10.47 -12.96 -17.23
C ILE A 151 -11.47 -11.94 -16.76
N GLU A 152 -12.01 -12.14 -15.55
CA GLU A 152 -12.91 -11.21 -14.89
C GLU A 152 -12.40 -10.89 -13.48
N ILE A 153 -12.44 -9.62 -13.11
CA ILE A 153 -11.98 -9.11 -11.83
C ILE A 153 -13.16 -8.47 -11.12
N VAL A 154 -13.46 -8.92 -9.90
CA VAL A 154 -14.49 -8.33 -9.06
C VAL A 154 -13.83 -7.77 -7.80
N GLU A 155 -14.01 -6.47 -7.54
CA GLU A 155 -13.57 -5.85 -6.32
C GLU A 155 -14.73 -5.37 -5.47
N SER A 156 -14.59 -5.42 -4.17
CA SER A 156 -15.60 -4.98 -3.23
C SER A 156 -14.96 -4.17 -2.10
N HIS A 157 -15.50 -2.98 -1.86
CA HIS A 157 -15.09 -2.09 -0.77
C HIS A 157 -16.29 -1.49 -0.03
N HIS A 158 -16.01 -0.81 1.08
CA HIS A 158 -17.01 -0.13 1.86
C HIS A 158 -17.73 0.96 1.04
N ARG A 159 -18.97 1.27 1.44
CA ARG A 159 -19.85 2.23 0.78
C ARG A 159 -19.30 3.66 0.63
N PHE A 160 -18.27 4.01 1.41
CA PHE A 160 -17.65 5.34 1.42
C PHE A 160 -16.45 5.48 0.49
N LYS A 161 -16.03 4.41 -0.21
CA LYS A 161 -14.92 4.48 -1.16
C LYS A 161 -15.32 5.28 -2.38
N LYS A 162 -14.52 6.31 -2.72
CA LYS A 162 -14.85 7.29 -3.77
C LYS A 162 -14.38 6.86 -5.16
N ASP A 163 -13.21 6.25 -5.23
CA ASP A 163 -12.62 5.77 -6.49
C ASP A 163 -13.17 4.39 -6.86
N ALA A 164 -13.35 4.15 -8.16
CA ALA A 164 -13.71 2.86 -8.76
C ALA A 164 -13.18 2.77 -10.19
N PRO A 165 -12.57 1.63 -10.57
CA PRO A 165 -12.14 0.52 -9.72
C PRO A 165 -11.06 0.93 -8.72
N SER A 166 -10.82 0.08 -7.70
CA SER A 166 -9.73 0.30 -6.76
C SER A 166 -8.36 0.18 -7.43
N GLY A 167 -7.34 0.87 -6.89
CA GLY A 167 -5.97 0.73 -7.39
C GLY A 167 -5.46 -0.71 -7.39
N SER A 168 -5.89 -1.54 -6.42
CA SER A 168 -5.55 -2.97 -6.39
C SER A 168 -6.22 -3.76 -7.52
N ALA A 169 -7.48 -3.46 -7.86
CA ALA A 169 -8.15 -4.10 -8.99
C ALA A 169 -7.51 -3.72 -10.33
N LEU A 170 -7.14 -2.45 -10.48
CA LEU A 170 -6.39 -2.00 -11.67
C LEU A 170 -5.03 -2.71 -11.76
N ARG A 171 -4.30 -2.85 -10.64
CA ARG A 171 -3.02 -3.57 -10.64
C ARG A 171 -3.17 -5.05 -10.98
N LEU A 172 -4.24 -5.72 -10.52
CA LEU A 172 -4.56 -7.10 -10.94
C LEU A 172 -4.79 -7.19 -12.45
N ALA A 173 -5.55 -6.25 -13.01
CA ALA A 173 -5.80 -6.19 -14.45
C ALA A 173 -4.51 -5.92 -15.25
N GLU A 174 -3.66 -5.01 -14.77
CA GLU A 174 -2.34 -4.77 -15.37
C GLU A 174 -1.48 -6.03 -15.38
N ARG A 175 -1.40 -6.76 -14.25
CA ARG A 175 -0.62 -8.00 -14.14
C ARG A 175 -1.12 -9.08 -15.08
N ALA A 176 -2.45 -9.22 -15.21
CA ALA A 176 -3.06 -10.15 -16.15
C ALA A 176 -2.79 -9.75 -17.62
N ALA A 177 -2.90 -8.45 -17.93
CA ALA A 177 -2.64 -7.93 -19.27
C ALA A 177 -1.16 -8.07 -19.66
N GLU A 178 -0.24 -7.68 -18.77
CA GLU A 178 1.22 -7.84 -18.94
C GLU A 178 1.58 -9.30 -19.26
N ALA A 179 1.06 -10.24 -18.45
CA ALA A 179 1.35 -11.67 -18.57
C ALA A 179 0.79 -12.31 -19.86
N THR A 180 -0.27 -11.72 -20.45
CA THR A 180 -0.90 -12.20 -21.68
C THR A 180 -0.55 -11.38 -22.92
N GLY A 181 0.31 -10.36 -22.80
CA GLY A 181 0.69 -9.45 -23.88
C GLY A 181 -0.45 -8.57 -24.38
N ARG A 182 -1.49 -8.36 -23.55
CA ARG A 182 -2.65 -7.51 -23.89
C ARG A 182 -2.37 -6.05 -23.53
N ASP A 183 -2.91 -5.14 -24.33
CA ASP A 183 -2.94 -3.71 -24.01
C ASP A 183 -4.18 -3.41 -23.16
N LEU A 184 -4.01 -3.20 -21.85
CA LEU A 184 -5.13 -2.99 -20.94
C LEU A 184 -6.00 -1.79 -21.35
N SER A 185 -5.42 -0.75 -21.95
CA SER A 185 -6.18 0.42 -22.42
C SER A 185 -7.20 0.11 -23.51
N LYS A 186 -7.01 -1.01 -24.23
CA LYS A 186 -7.89 -1.47 -25.31
C LYS A 186 -8.78 -2.64 -24.90
N THR A 187 -8.39 -3.38 -23.86
CA THR A 187 -9.05 -4.63 -23.49
C THR A 187 -9.84 -4.56 -22.17
N ALA A 188 -9.66 -3.50 -21.38
CA ALA A 188 -10.42 -3.32 -20.15
C ALA A 188 -11.89 -3.02 -20.42
N VAL A 189 -12.79 -3.77 -19.77
CA VAL A 189 -14.24 -3.57 -19.79
C VAL A 189 -14.74 -3.30 -18.40
N TYR A 190 -15.19 -2.07 -18.15
CA TYR A 190 -15.63 -1.59 -16.83
C TYR A 190 -17.13 -1.83 -16.64
N GLY A 191 -17.50 -3.04 -16.27
CA GLY A 191 -18.90 -3.47 -16.16
C GLY A 191 -19.57 -3.71 -17.52
N ARG A 192 -20.77 -4.30 -17.48
CA ARG A 192 -21.62 -4.51 -18.66
C ARG A 192 -23.05 -4.08 -18.34
N HIS A 193 -23.71 -3.44 -19.28
CA HIS A 193 -25.09 -2.97 -19.12
C HIS A 193 -25.87 -3.12 -20.43
N GLY A 194 -27.16 -3.46 -20.35
CA GLY A 194 -28.04 -3.59 -21.51
C GLY A 194 -27.70 -4.81 -22.38
N LEU A 195 -27.52 -4.59 -23.67
CA LEU A 195 -27.19 -5.62 -24.68
C LEU A 195 -25.81 -5.34 -25.28
N PRO A 196 -24.72 -5.60 -24.56
CA PRO A 196 -23.36 -5.28 -25.02
C PRO A 196 -22.83 -6.22 -26.12
N GLY A 197 -23.58 -7.27 -26.48
CA GLY A 197 -23.13 -8.33 -27.36
C GLY A 197 -22.37 -9.43 -26.59
N GLU A 198 -21.83 -10.38 -27.36
CA GLU A 198 -21.01 -11.46 -26.80
C GLU A 198 -19.67 -10.91 -26.34
N ARG A 199 -19.10 -11.52 -25.26
CA ARG A 199 -17.76 -11.23 -24.79
C ARG A 199 -16.72 -11.56 -25.85
N THR A 200 -15.75 -10.69 -26.06
CA THR A 200 -14.62 -10.96 -26.95
C THR A 200 -13.44 -11.56 -26.18
N THR A 201 -12.63 -12.41 -26.84
CA THR A 201 -11.51 -13.11 -26.19
C THR A 201 -10.49 -12.19 -25.49
N PRO A 202 -10.10 -11.02 -26.05
CA PRO A 202 -9.09 -10.19 -25.39
C PRO A 202 -9.60 -9.38 -24.21
N GLU A 203 -10.90 -9.34 -23.94
CA GLU A 203 -11.45 -8.56 -22.82
C GLU A 203 -10.89 -8.99 -21.46
N ILE A 204 -10.69 -8.01 -20.58
CA ILE A 204 -10.47 -8.17 -19.15
C ILE A 204 -11.58 -7.38 -18.45
N GLY A 205 -12.55 -8.09 -17.88
CA GLY A 205 -13.65 -7.45 -17.18
C GLY A 205 -13.22 -6.96 -15.79
N ILE A 206 -13.69 -5.76 -15.40
CA ILE A 206 -13.36 -5.15 -14.10
C ILE A 206 -14.65 -4.60 -13.50
N HIS A 207 -15.06 -5.15 -12.34
CA HIS A 207 -16.34 -4.85 -11.70
C HIS A 207 -16.12 -4.35 -10.28
N ALA A 208 -16.70 -3.20 -9.96
CA ALA A 208 -16.54 -2.56 -8.67
C ALA A 208 -17.84 -2.60 -7.86
N LEU A 209 -17.79 -3.23 -6.68
CA LEU A 209 -18.89 -3.29 -5.73
C LEU A 209 -18.64 -2.36 -4.54
N ARG A 210 -19.73 -1.75 -4.01
CA ARG A 210 -19.70 -0.92 -2.80
C ARG A 210 -20.73 -1.46 -1.83
N ARG A 211 -20.26 -2.01 -0.69
CA ARG A 211 -21.16 -2.66 0.28
C ARG A 211 -20.65 -2.54 1.72
N GLY A 212 -21.54 -2.12 2.60
CA GLY A 212 -21.32 -2.04 4.04
C GLY A 212 -20.00 -1.36 4.41
N ASP A 213 -19.22 -2.05 5.21
CA ASP A 213 -17.91 -1.67 5.78
C ASP A 213 -16.74 -2.51 5.26
N VAL A 214 -16.93 -3.26 4.19
CA VAL A 214 -15.92 -4.14 3.58
C VAL A 214 -14.60 -3.39 3.39
N VAL A 215 -13.53 -3.88 3.97
CA VAL A 215 -12.21 -3.25 3.95
C VAL A 215 -11.58 -3.33 2.55
N GLY A 216 -11.71 -4.50 1.90
CA GLY A 216 -11.27 -4.73 0.54
C GLY A 216 -11.27 -6.22 0.22
N GLU A 217 -12.00 -6.60 -0.81
CA GLU A 217 -12.02 -7.96 -1.36
C GLU A 217 -11.75 -7.87 -2.86
N HIS A 218 -10.99 -8.82 -3.37
CA HIS A 218 -10.64 -8.90 -4.78
C HIS A 218 -10.66 -10.37 -5.21
N THR A 219 -11.44 -10.66 -6.24
CA THR A 219 -11.49 -11.99 -6.87
C THR A 219 -11.12 -11.84 -8.34
N VAL A 220 -10.20 -12.66 -8.81
CA VAL A 220 -9.89 -12.81 -10.23
C VAL A 220 -10.31 -14.22 -10.63
N THR A 221 -11.13 -14.32 -11.65
CA THR A 221 -11.54 -15.59 -12.24
C THR A 221 -10.90 -15.77 -13.61
N PHE A 222 -10.43 -16.97 -13.85
CA PHE A 222 -9.97 -17.47 -15.14
C PHE A 222 -10.95 -18.59 -15.55
N THR A 223 -11.75 -18.36 -16.59
CA THR A 223 -12.85 -19.25 -16.95
C THR A 223 -12.77 -19.68 -18.39
N THR A 224 -13.03 -20.95 -18.65
CA THR A 224 -13.27 -21.52 -20.01
C THR A 224 -14.49 -22.41 -19.98
N LEU A 225 -14.84 -23.01 -21.11
CA LEU A 225 -15.94 -23.97 -21.16
C LEU A 225 -15.60 -25.19 -20.31
N GLY A 226 -16.30 -25.35 -19.20
CA GLY A 226 -16.19 -26.52 -18.32
C GLY A 226 -15.44 -26.31 -17.01
N GLU A 227 -14.66 -25.21 -16.83
CA GLU A 227 -13.98 -24.95 -15.56
C GLU A 227 -13.75 -23.47 -15.27
N THR A 228 -13.54 -23.16 -14.00
CA THR A 228 -13.15 -21.85 -13.50
C THR A 228 -12.08 -22.01 -12.42
N LEU A 229 -11.02 -21.23 -12.54
CA LEU A 229 -10.07 -21.02 -11.44
C LEU A 229 -10.37 -19.66 -10.81
N GLU A 230 -10.54 -19.62 -9.48
CA GLU A 230 -10.73 -18.39 -8.72
C GLU A 230 -9.53 -18.14 -7.81
N LEU A 231 -9.02 -16.90 -7.85
CA LEU A 231 -8.01 -16.40 -6.93
C LEU A 231 -8.59 -15.24 -6.13
N THR A 232 -8.73 -15.41 -4.83
CA THR A 232 -9.42 -14.43 -3.98
C THR A 232 -8.56 -13.98 -2.81
N HIS A 233 -8.53 -12.65 -2.57
CA HIS A 233 -7.99 -12.04 -1.37
C HIS A 233 -9.08 -11.26 -0.64
N ARG A 234 -9.15 -11.40 0.69
CA ARG A 234 -10.05 -10.64 1.58
C ARG A 234 -9.25 -10.02 2.71
N ALA A 235 -9.30 -8.70 2.80
CA ALA A 235 -8.78 -7.97 3.96
C ALA A 235 -9.88 -7.85 5.02
N HIS A 236 -9.67 -8.44 6.20
CA HIS A 236 -10.62 -8.36 7.31
C HIS A 236 -10.45 -7.09 8.14
N SER A 237 -9.23 -6.53 8.16
CA SER A 237 -8.93 -5.27 8.83
C SER A 237 -7.82 -4.51 8.11
N ARG A 238 -7.60 -3.24 8.48
CA ARG A 238 -6.47 -2.45 7.99
C ARG A 238 -5.11 -2.94 8.48
N ASP A 239 -5.09 -3.83 9.46
CA ASP A 239 -3.87 -4.47 9.97
C ASP A 239 -3.10 -5.19 8.88
N ALA A 240 -3.79 -5.77 7.90
CA ALA A 240 -3.14 -6.41 6.76
C ALA A 240 -2.16 -5.44 6.05
N PHE A 241 -2.56 -4.18 5.91
CA PHE A 241 -1.73 -3.15 5.27
C PHE A 241 -0.69 -2.57 6.24
N ALA A 242 -1.06 -2.33 7.50
CA ALA A 242 -0.15 -1.77 8.49
C ALA A 242 0.99 -2.73 8.84
N ARG A 243 0.70 -4.04 9.01
CA ARG A 243 1.71 -5.08 9.19
C ARG A 243 2.67 -5.16 8.01
N GLY A 244 2.15 -5.08 6.79
CA GLY A 244 2.98 -5.06 5.59
C GLY A 244 3.87 -3.82 5.51
N ALA A 245 3.38 -2.65 5.93
CA ALA A 245 4.20 -1.43 5.97
C ALA A 245 5.33 -1.54 6.99
N VAL A 246 5.08 -2.08 8.18
CA VAL A 246 6.11 -2.34 9.20
C VAL A 246 7.11 -3.39 8.70
N HIS A 247 6.63 -4.46 8.06
CA HIS A 247 7.48 -5.49 7.45
C HIS A 247 8.38 -4.89 6.36
N ALA A 248 7.83 -4.07 5.46
CA ALA A 248 8.60 -3.37 4.44
C ALA A 248 9.64 -2.42 5.05
N ALA A 249 9.30 -1.70 6.11
CA ALA A 249 10.23 -0.81 6.81
C ALA A 249 11.39 -1.59 7.44
N LYS A 250 11.11 -2.71 8.08
CA LYS A 250 12.16 -3.60 8.64
C LYS A 250 13.09 -4.14 7.56
N TRP A 251 12.55 -4.54 6.41
CA TRP A 251 13.32 -5.03 5.29
C TRP A 251 14.15 -3.92 4.62
N LEU A 252 13.60 -2.70 4.54
CA LEU A 252 14.24 -1.56 3.85
C LEU A 252 15.34 -0.91 4.67
N ALA A 253 15.27 -1.00 6.00
CA ALA A 253 16.26 -0.42 6.91
C ALA A 253 17.67 -0.96 6.59
N GLY A 254 18.61 -0.06 6.34
CA GLY A 254 19.99 -0.40 5.98
C GLY A 254 20.23 -0.83 4.52
N LYS A 255 19.20 -0.81 3.67
CA LYS A 255 19.37 -1.03 2.22
C LYS A 255 20.10 0.16 1.58
N PRO A 256 20.90 -0.07 0.53
CA PRO A 256 21.50 1.00 -0.26
C PRO A 256 20.47 1.97 -0.84
N ALA A 257 20.90 3.17 -1.22
CA ALA A 257 20.08 4.10 -1.98
C ALA A 257 19.54 3.43 -3.25
N GLY A 258 18.25 3.61 -3.53
CA GLY A 258 17.57 3.01 -4.68
C GLY A 258 16.06 2.99 -4.53
N GLN A 259 15.38 2.72 -5.63
CA GLN A 259 13.94 2.42 -5.61
C GLN A 259 13.73 0.93 -5.40
N TYR A 260 12.79 0.61 -4.51
CA TYR A 260 12.45 -0.75 -4.16
C TYR A 260 10.96 -1.01 -4.35
N THR A 261 10.62 -2.24 -4.69
CA THR A 261 9.24 -2.70 -4.85
C THR A 261 8.84 -3.63 -3.71
N PHE A 262 7.54 -3.83 -3.54
CA PHE A 262 7.04 -4.75 -2.51
C PHE A 262 7.31 -6.22 -2.88
N GLU A 263 7.42 -6.55 -4.17
CA GLU A 263 7.85 -7.87 -4.65
C GLU A 263 9.26 -8.21 -4.13
N GLN A 264 10.18 -7.26 -4.15
CA GLN A 264 11.53 -7.45 -3.59
C GLN A 264 11.50 -7.68 -2.07
N VAL A 265 10.57 -7.06 -1.35
CA VAL A 265 10.38 -7.32 0.09
C VAL A 265 9.95 -8.76 0.33
N LEU A 266 9.14 -9.33 -0.57
CA LEU A 266 8.66 -10.72 -0.49
C LEU A 266 9.65 -11.74 -1.08
N GLY A 267 10.69 -11.28 -1.78
CA GLY A 267 11.64 -12.16 -2.46
C GLY A 267 11.07 -12.87 -3.69
N ILE A 268 10.12 -12.24 -4.39
CA ILE A 268 9.42 -12.79 -5.56
C ILE A 268 9.52 -11.85 -6.76
#